data_64ae24b0b0783898e03f282a89cfcd17
#
_entry.id   64ae24b0b0783898e03f282a89cfcd17
#
_cell.length_a   1.000
_cell.length_b   1.000
_cell.length_c   1.000
_cell.angle_alpha   90.00
_cell.angle_beta   90.00
_cell.angle_gamma   90.00
#
_symmetry.space_group_name_H-M   'P 1'
#
loop_
_entity.id
_entity.type
_entity.pdbx_description
1 polymer ?
#
loop_
_entity_poly.entity_id
_entity_poly.type
_entity_poly.pdbx_seq_one_letter_code
_entity_poly.pdbx_strand_id
1 'polypeptide(L)'
;MTYERGLLLAGRYRLEEVIAVGGMGQVWHAVDEKLHRPVAVKVLRPEAAEEESFLERFRAEAVNSAGLHHPNIVTVHDFGEEGDSAYLVMELIEGRPLSALIAERGTLPPDEARSILIQIAMALQAAHDAGVVHRDVKPANIVVDDDGYARLADFGISRTISGSGLTQTGEMLGTAHYLSPEQVQGQPAGPASDVYALAVVGYELLTGERPFSGESMVSTALAHVGQPAPELPESVPEPLRTTVMAGLAKLPEHRPASAADFAASLDLPEGTVPERLVVGARSAVTPIVSELSGGLAPAS
;
A
#
# COMPACT_ATOMS: atom_id res chain seq x y z
N MET A 1 -11.10 -10.17 -24.25
CA MET A 1 -12.47 -9.92 -23.75
C MET A 1 -12.64 -8.43 -23.52
N THR A 2 -13.74 -7.80 -23.90
CA THR A 2 -14.02 -6.38 -23.60
C THR A 2 -14.81 -6.32 -22.29
N TYR A 3 -14.31 -5.57 -21.31
CA TYR A 3 -15.03 -5.36 -20.05
C TYR A 3 -16.07 -4.27 -20.22
N GLU A 4 -17.33 -4.57 -19.91
CA GLU A 4 -18.45 -3.63 -20.00
C GLU A 4 -19.42 -3.83 -18.84
N ARG A 5 -20.23 -2.83 -18.58
CA ARG A 5 -21.26 -2.89 -17.54
C ARG A 5 -22.20 -4.05 -17.80
N GLY A 6 -22.47 -4.85 -16.77
CA GLY A 6 -23.32 -6.02 -16.81
C GLY A 6 -22.60 -7.32 -17.16
N LEU A 7 -21.32 -7.28 -17.54
CA LEU A 7 -20.52 -8.50 -17.73
C LEU A 7 -20.43 -9.28 -16.42
N LEU A 8 -20.67 -10.58 -16.50
CA LEU A 8 -20.62 -11.50 -15.37
C LEU A 8 -19.32 -12.31 -15.44
N LEU A 9 -18.33 -11.98 -14.63
CA LEU A 9 -17.06 -12.71 -14.52
C LEU A 9 -17.25 -14.00 -13.69
N ALA A 10 -16.74 -15.11 -14.20
CA ALA A 10 -16.85 -16.44 -13.60
C ALA A 10 -18.28 -16.84 -13.21
N GLY A 11 -19.29 -16.31 -13.89
CA GLY A 11 -20.69 -16.52 -13.54
C GLY A 11 -21.08 -16.04 -12.14
N ARG A 12 -20.29 -15.10 -11.55
CA ARG A 12 -20.48 -14.67 -10.15
C ARG A 12 -20.35 -13.17 -9.93
N TYR A 13 -19.40 -12.48 -10.54
CA TYR A 13 -19.13 -11.08 -10.26
C TYR A 13 -19.64 -10.20 -11.39
N ARG A 14 -20.76 -9.50 -11.16
CA ARG A 14 -21.35 -8.61 -12.14
C ARG A 14 -20.74 -7.23 -12.07
N LEU A 15 -20.07 -6.83 -13.15
CA LEU A 15 -19.44 -5.51 -13.26
C LEU A 15 -20.51 -4.41 -13.40
N GLU A 16 -20.41 -3.33 -12.62
CA GLU A 16 -21.38 -2.24 -12.63
C GLU A 16 -20.80 -0.92 -13.15
N GLU A 17 -19.73 -0.45 -12.56
CA GLU A 17 -19.13 0.84 -12.87
C GLU A 17 -17.61 0.79 -12.73
N VAL A 18 -16.88 1.49 -13.59
CA VAL A 18 -15.42 1.64 -13.49
C VAL A 18 -15.11 2.69 -12.42
N ILE A 19 -14.39 2.31 -11.37
CA ILE A 19 -13.97 3.22 -10.29
C ILE A 19 -12.54 3.71 -10.45
N ALA A 20 -11.69 2.95 -11.17
CA ALA A 20 -10.33 3.39 -11.47
C ALA A 20 -9.80 2.77 -12.76
N VAL A 21 -8.92 3.51 -13.46
CA VAL A 21 -8.20 3.03 -14.65
C VAL A 21 -6.72 3.21 -14.41
N GLY A 22 -5.97 2.12 -14.50
CA GLY A 22 -4.51 2.11 -14.36
C GLY A 22 -3.79 1.54 -15.56
N GLY A 23 -2.46 1.52 -15.51
CA GLY A 23 -1.64 0.98 -16.59
C GLY A 23 -1.89 -0.52 -16.85
N MET A 24 -2.07 -1.31 -15.79
CA MET A 24 -2.26 -2.77 -15.88
C MET A 24 -3.72 -3.18 -16.11
N GLY A 25 -4.69 -2.30 -15.84
CA GLY A 25 -6.09 -2.71 -15.92
C GLY A 25 -7.07 -1.67 -15.42
N GLN A 26 -8.25 -2.15 -15.11
CA GLN A 26 -9.36 -1.37 -14.58
C GLN A 26 -9.80 -1.95 -13.24
N VAL A 27 -10.26 -1.09 -12.33
CA VAL A 27 -10.94 -1.50 -11.10
C VAL A 27 -12.42 -1.14 -11.25
N TRP A 28 -13.27 -2.12 -11.03
CA TRP A 28 -14.70 -2.01 -11.16
C TRP A 28 -15.39 -2.11 -9.81
N HIS A 29 -16.41 -1.30 -9.59
CA HIS A 29 -17.48 -1.62 -8.66
C HIS A 29 -18.23 -2.81 -9.25
N ALA A 30 -18.44 -3.87 -8.47
CA ALA A 30 -19.13 -5.06 -8.90
C ALA A 30 -19.98 -5.63 -7.77
N VAL A 31 -20.91 -6.53 -8.13
CA VAL A 31 -21.71 -7.28 -7.16
C VAL A 31 -21.36 -8.75 -7.23
N ASP A 32 -21.01 -9.34 -6.07
CA ASP A 32 -20.94 -10.79 -5.89
C ASP A 32 -22.39 -11.34 -5.85
N GLU A 33 -22.86 -11.86 -6.96
CA GLU A 33 -24.22 -12.39 -7.11
C GLU A 33 -24.51 -13.58 -6.18
N LYS A 34 -23.48 -14.29 -5.75
CA LYS A 34 -23.60 -15.45 -4.87
C LYS A 34 -23.76 -15.05 -3.40
N LEU A 35 -23.04 -14.01 -2.97
CA LEU A 35 -23.06 -13.53 -1.59
C LEU A 35 -23.88 -12.25 -1.40
N HIS A 36 -24.42 -11.70 -2.49
CA HIS A 36 -25.24 -10.49 -2.52
C HIS A 36 -24.56 -9.29 -1.80
N ARG A 37 -23.29 -9.07 -2.11
CA ARG A 37 -22.51 -7.96 -1.53
C ARG A 37 -21.74 -7.19 -2.59
N PRO A 38 -21.51 -5.88 -2.39
CA PRO A 38 -20.64 -5.10 -3.26
C PRO A 38 -19.18 -5.55 -3.05
N VAL A 39 -18.41 -5.51 -4.14
CA VAL A 39 -16.97 -5.83 -4.16
C VAL A 39 -16.27 -4.92 -5.17
N ALA A 40 -14.97 -4.73 -5.01
CA ALA A 40 -14.11 -4.17 -6.04
C ALA A 40 -13.48 -5.31 -6.85
N VAL A 41 -13.49 -5.18 -8.17
CA VAL A 41 -12.89 -6.18 -9.08
C VAL A 41 -11.85 -5.49 -9.95
N LYS A 42 -10.59 -5.83 -9.74
CA LYS A 42 -9.46 -5.40 -10.58
C LYS A 42 -9.30 -6.40 -11.71
N VAL A 43 -9.41 -5.93 -12.95
CA VAL A 43 -9.28 -6.75 -14.15
C VAL A 43 -8.06 -6.34 -14.95
N LEU A 44 -7.28 -7.30 -15.43
CA LEU A 44 -6.15 -7.04 -16.32
C LEU A 44 -6.66 -6.63 -17.70
N ARG A 45 -5.93 -5.71 -18.37
CA ARG A 45 -6.16 -5.44 -19.78
C ARG A 45 -5.78 -6.66 -20.61
N PRO A 46 -6.50 -6.95 -21.71
CA PRO A 46 -6.17 -8.07 -22.58
C PRO A 46 -4.71 -8.07 -23.05
N GLU A 47 -4.18 -6.89 -23.40
CA GLU A 47 -2.79 -6.73 -23.87
C GLU A 47 -1.78 -7.05 -22.75
N ALA A 48 -2.12 -6.76 -21.50
CA ALA A 48 -1.29 -7.09 -20.35
C ALA A 48 -1.40 -8.59 -19.98
N ALA A 49 -2.54 -9.22 -20.23
CA ALA A 49 -2.72 -10.64 -19.99
C ALA A 49 -1.96 -11.54 -20.98
N GLU A 50 -1.65 -11.06 -22.18
CA GLU A 50 -0.82 -11.76 -23.16
C GLU A 50 0.67 -11.80 -22.74
N GLU A 51 1.14 -10.89 -21.89
CA GLU A 51 2.48 -10.95 -21.33
C GLU A 51 2.51 -11.83 -20.07
N GLU A 52 3.07 -13.04 -20.16
CA GLU A 52 3.19 -13.99 -19.07
C GLU A 52 3.77 -13.36 -17.79
N SER A 53 4.70 -12.42 -17.94
CA SER A 53 5.30 -11.66 -16.82
C SER A 53 4.29 -10.80 -16.05
N PHE A 54 3.24 -10.29 -16.69
CA PHE A 54 2.18 -9.53 -16.01
C PHE A 54 1.20 -10.45 -15.30
N LEU A 55 0.85 -11.57 -15.90
CA LEU A 55 -0.04 -12.54 -15.31
C LEU A 55 0.59 -13.19 -14.07
N GLU A 56 1.88 -13.58 -14.14
CA GLU A 56 2.61 -14.09 -12.99
C GLU A 56 2.67 -13.06 -11.84
N ARG A 57 2.91 -11.80 -12.15
CA ARG A 57 2.87 -10.71 -11.16
C ARG A 57 1.49 -10.58 -10.53
N PHE A 58 0.45 -10.60 -11.32
CA PHE A 58 -0.93 -10.47 -10.84
C PHE A 58 -1.35 -11.66 -9.95
N ARG A 59 -0.91 -12.89 -10.28
CA ARG A 59 -1.08 -14.07 -9.42
C ARG A 59 -0.33 -13.92 -8.10
N ALA A 60 0.92 -13.44 -8.15
CA ALA A 60 1.72 -13.24 -6.94
C ALA A 60 1.09 -12.16 -6.02
N GLU A 61 0.49 -11.11 -6.57
CA GLU A 61 -0.29 -10.11 -5.81
C GLU A 61 -1.44 -10.78 -5.06
N ALA A 62 -2.21 -11.58 -5.77
CA ALA A 62 -3.31 -12.30 -5.16
C ALA A 62 -2.85 -13.18 -3.99
N VAL A 63 -1.79 -13.97 -4.20
CA VAL A 63 -1.25 -14.89 -3.19
C VAL A 63 -0.68 -14.13 -1.99
N ASN A 64 0.10 -13.07 -2.22
CA ASN A 64 0.71 -12.28 -1.14
C ASN A 64 -0.33 -11.53 -0.32
N SER A 65 -1.39 -11.01 -0.98
CA SER A 65 -2.43 -10.25 -0.30
C SER A 65 -3.47 -11.13 0.39
N ALA A 66 -3.73 -12.35 -0.09
CA ALA A 66 -4.76 -13.24 0.45
C ALA A 66 -4.54 -13.63 1.91
N GLY A 67 -3.28 -13.65 2.38
CA GLY A 67 -2.91 -13.96 3.76
C GLY A 67 -2.89 -12.75 4.70
N LEU A 68 -3.05 -11.53 4.18
CA LEU A 68 -2.95 -10.32 4.97
C LEU A 68 -4.33 -9.92 5.54
N HIS A 69 -4.43 -9.86 6.86
CA HIS A 69 -5.64 -9.45 7.56
C HIS A 69 -5.31 -8.32 8.54
N HIS A 70 -5.64 -7.10 8.18
CA HIS A 70 -5.44 -5.92 9.02
C HIS A 70 -6.51 -4.87 8.69
N PRO A 71 -7.05 -4.09 9.65
CA PRO A 71 -8.10 -3.10 9.39
C PRO A 71 -7.69 -2.02 8.36
N ASN A 72 -6.39 -1.76 8.22
CA ASN A 72 -5.85 -0.77 7.28
C ASN A 72 -5.23 -1.42 6.02
N ILE A 73 -5.53 -2.69 5.73
CA ILE A 73 -5.18 -3.37 4.48
C ILE A 73 -6.47 -3.75 3.75
N VAL A 74 -6.56 -3.46 2.46
CA VAL A 74 -7.68 -3.88 1.62
C VAL A 74 -7.68 -5.40 1.51
N THR A 75 -8.77 -6.04 1.94
CA THR A 75 -8.89 -7.51 1.97
C THR A 75 -9.10 -8.05 0.57
N VAL A 76 -8.29 -9.02 0.15
CA VAL A 76 -8.50 -9.82 -1.06
C VAL A 76 -9.47 -10.96 -0.74
N HIS A 77 -10.51 -11.09 -1.57
CA HIS A 77 -11.58 -12.08 -1.39
C HIS A 77 -11.46 -13.27 -2.32
N ASP A 78 -11.02 -13.04 -3.56
CA ASP A 78 -10.96 -14.08 -4.59
C ASP A 78 -10.00 -13.67 -5.71
N PHE A 79 -9.52 -14.66 -6.46
CA PHE A 79 -8.73 -14.47 -7.67
C PHE A 79 -9.21 -15.48 -8.70
N GLY A 80 -9.26 -15.06 -9.95
CA GLY A 80 -9.64 -15.97 -11.03
C GLY A 80 -9.07 -15.59 -12.37
N GLU A 81 -9.12 -16.57 -13.26
CA GLU A 81 -8.75 -16.43 -14.67
C GLU A 81 -9.89 -16.96 -15.52
N GLU A 82 -10.26 -16.23 -16.55
CA GLU A 82 -11.33 -16.58 -17.47
C GLU A 82 -10.93 -16.21 -18.91
N GLY A 83 -10.68 -17.21 -19.77
CA GLY A 83 -10.10 -17.01 -21.09
C GLY A 83 -8.74 -16.33 -21.02
N ASP A 84 -8.57 -15.23 -21.74
CA ASP A 84 -7.35 -14.42 -21.75
C ASP A 84 -7.38 -13.30 -20.70
N SER A 85 -8.17 -13.44 -19.65
CA SER A 85 -8.37 -12.40 -18.64
C SER A 85 -8.09 -12.93 -17.24
N ALA A 86 -7.45 -12.11 -16.40
CA ALA A 86 -7.31 -12.38 -14.98
C ALA A 86 -7.97 -11.26 -14.17
N TYR A 87 -8.54 -11.61 -13.04
CA TYR A 87 -9.22 -10.67 -12.17
C TYR A 87 -8.94 -10.97 -10.70
N LEU A 88 -8.90 -9.90 -9.89
CA LEU A 88 -8.75 -9.94 -8.44
C LEU A 88 -9.98 -9.31 -7.82
N VAL A 89 -10.65 -10.04 -6.93
CA VAL A 89 -11.81 -9.57 -6.18
C VAL A 89 -11.37 -9.14 -4.80
N MET A 90 -11.73 -7.93 -4.41
CA MET A 90 -11.32 -7.37 -3.13
C MET A 90 -12.48 -6.63 -2.45
N GLU A 91 -12.30 -6.30 -1.20
CA GLU A 91 -13.17 -5.42 -0.43
C GLU A 91 -13.37 -4.11 -1.19
N LEU A 92 -14.64 -3.70 -1.33
CA LEU A 92 -14.97 -2.37 -1.83
C LEU A 92 -14.87 -1.37 -0.68
N ILE A 93 -14.01 -0.37 -0.84
CA ILE A 93 -13.87 0.72 0.12
C ILE A 93 -14.68 1.91 -0.37
N GLU A 94 -15.65 2.34 0.44
CA GLU A 94 -16.34 3.60 0.24
C GLU A 94 -15.43 4.73 0.71
N GLY A 95 -14.64 5.28 -0.21
CA GLY A 95 -13.62 6.27 0.09
C GLY A 95 -12.97 6.81 -1.17
N ARG A 96 -11.96 7.64 -1.00
CA ARG A 96 -11.24 8.31 -2.09
C ARG A 96 -9.74 8.01 -2.03
N PRO A 97 -9.08 7.81 -3.18
CA PRO A 97 -7.62 7.73 -3.20
C PRO A 97 -7.00 8.99 -2.57
N LEU A 98 -5.97 8.80 -1.74
CA LEU A 98 -5.26 9.90 -1.10
C LEU A 98 -4.67 10.89 -2.13
N SER A 99 -4.32 10.40 -3.31
CA SER A 99 -3.90 11.25 -4.44
C SER A 99 -4.98 12.22 -4.90
N ALA A 100 -6.25 11.84 -4.86
CA ALA A 100 -7.36 12.72 -5.19
C ALA A 100 -7.58 13.78 -4.09
N LEU A 101 -7.41 13.41 -2.82
CA LEU A 101 -7.49 14.35 -1.70
C LEU A 101 -6.36 15.40 -1.78
N ILE A 102 -5.13 14.98 -2.09
CA ILE A 102 -4.00 15.90 -2.29
C ILE A 102 -4.28 16.85 -3.48
N ALA A 103 -4.76 16.31 -4.59
CA ALA A 103 -5.04 17.13 -5.79
C ALA A 103 -6.11 18.19 -5.53
N GLU A 104 -7.12 17.90 -4.69
CA GLU A 104 -8.20 18.83 -4.35
C GLU A 104 -7.81 19.84 -3.29
N ARG A 105 -7.12 19.39 -2.22
CA ARG A 105 -6.88 20.20 -1.01
C ARG A 105 -5.47 20.82 -0.95
N GLY A 106 -4.55 20.34 -1.79
CA GLY A 106 -3.14 20.68 -1.73
C GLY A 106 -2.48 20.01 -0.53
N THR A 107 -2.61 20.59 0.64
CA THR A 107 -2.05 20.08 1.90
C THR A 107 -3.15 19.56 2.83
N LEU A 108 -2.76 18.68 3.74
CA LEU A 108 -3.62 18.18 4.83
C LEU A 108 -3.20 18.81 6.17
N PRO A 109 -4.14 19.02 7.10
CA PRO A 109 -3.80 19.41 8.47
C PRO A 109 -2.82 18.41 9.09
N PRO A 110 -1.84 18.86 9.89
CA PRO A 110 -0.82 17.97 10.47
C PRO A 110 -1.39 16.77 11.23
N ASP A 111 -2.48 16.92 11.96
CA ASP A 111 -3.09 15.82 12.73
C ASP A 111 -3.77 14.80 11.81
N GLU A 112 -4.40 15.25 10.72
CA GLU A 112 -4.97 14.35 9.69
C GLU A 112 -3.87 13.58 8.97
N ALA A 113 -2.82 14.26 8.51
CA ALA A 113 -1.65 13.63 7.89
C ALA A 113 -0.99 12.61 8.83
N ARG A 114 -0.80 12.96 10.11
CA ARG A 114 -0.27 12.09 11.15
C ARG A 114 -1.12 10.83 11.32
N SER A 115 -2.45 10.98 11.43
CA SER A 115 -3.38 9.85 11.57
C SER A 115 -3.28 8.87 10.40
N ILE A 116 -3.27 9.39 9.15
CA ILE A 116 -3.12 8.57 7.95
C ILE A 116 -1.77 7.82 7.95
N LEU A 117 -0.67 8.52 8.25
CA LEU A 117 0.67 7.94 8.26
C LEU A 117 0.79 6.80 9.28
N ILE A 118 0.21 6.94 10.46
CA ILE A 118 0.20 5.86 11.47
C ILE A 118 -0.60 4.66 10.98
N GLN A 119 -1.79 4.88 10.45
CA GLN A 119 -2.63 3.81 9.95
C GLN A 119 -1.91 2.99 8.88
N ILE A 120 -1.26 3.66 7.93
CA ILE A 120 -0.51 3.00 6.86
C ILE A 120 0.78 2.36 7.38
N ALA A 121 1.48 2.99 8.32
CA ALA A 121 2.66 2.38 8.96
C ALA A 121 2.29 1.07 9.67
N MET A 122 1.17 1.01 10.38
CA MET A 122 0.70 -0.21 11.03
C MET A 122 0.26 -1.29 10.03
N ALA A 123 -0.34 -0.89 8.89
CA ALA A 123 -0.63 -1.79 7.80
C ALA A 123 0.65 -2.40 7.20
N LEU A 124 1.65 -1.57 6.96
CA LEU A 124 2.97 -2.02 6.47
C LEU A 124 3.65 -2.95 7.48
N GLN A 125 3.60 -2.63 8.79
CA GLN A 125 4.16 -3.51 9.81
C GLN A 125 3.50 -4.89 9.80
N ALA A 126 2.17 -4.95 9.72
CA ALA A 126 1.46 -6.22 9.64
C ALA A 126 1.84 -7.05 8.41
N ALA A 127 2.08 -6.40 7.27
CA ALA A 127 2.57 -7.06 6.06
C ALA A 127 4.03 -7.54 6.23
N HIS A 128 4.90 -6.71 6.80
CA HIS A 128 6.30 -7.05 7.06
C HIS A 128 6.44 -8.24 8.02
N ASP A 129 5.60 -8.31 9.06
CA ASP A 129 5.54 -9.45 9.99
C ASP A 129 5.12 -10.76 9.30
N ALA A 130 4.31 -10.65 8.23
CA ALA A 130 3.94 -11.78 7.38
C ALA A 130 4.99 -12.08 6.27
N GLY A 131 6.12 -11.37 6.25
CA GLY A 131 7.17 -11.52 5.24
C GLY A 131 6.88 -10.85 3.90
N VAL A 132 5.86 -9.98 3.83
CA VAL A 132 5.45 -9.28 2.62
C VAL A 132 5.93 -7.83 2.66
N VAL A 133 6.66 -7.39 1.64
CA VAL A 133 7.07 -6.00 1.41
C VAL A 133 6.19 -5.41 0.33
N HIS A 134 5.66 -4.21 0.55
CA HIS A 134 4.70 -3.57 -0.37
C HIS A 134 5.35 -3.08 -1.67
N ARG A 135 6.50 -2.41 -1.58
CA ARG A 135 7.35 -1.94 -2.70
C ARG A 135 6.79 -0.84 -3.60
N ASP A 136 5.52 -0.47 -3.47
CA ASP A 136 4.85 0.58 -4.27
C ASP A 136 3.92 1.44 -3.40
N VAL A 137 4.40 1.87 -2.21
CA VAL A 137 3.65 2.78 -1.33
C VAL A 137 3.58 4.15 -2.00
N LYS A 138 2.36 4.62 -2.25
CA LYS A 138 2.07 5.92 -2.88
C LYS A 138 0.63 6.36 -2.61
N PRO A 139 0.28 7.66 -2.74
CA PRO A 139 -1.06 8.15 -2.46
C PRO A 139 -2.17 7.49 -3.29
N ALA A 140 -1.87 7.03 -4.50
CA ALA A 140 -2.85 6.35 -5.35
C ALA A 140 -3.27 4.97 -4.81
N ASN A 141 -2.40 4.32 -3.99
CA ASN A 141 -2.64 3.02 -3.39
C ASN A 141 -3.19 3.12 -1.94
N ILE A 142 -3.46 4.33 -1.46
CA ILE A 142 -4.04 4.59 -0.14
C ILE A 142 -5.45 5.13 -0.36
N VAL A 143 -6.46 4.46 0.15
CA VAL A 143 -7.86 4.90 0.11
C VAL A 143 -8.26 5.38 1.50
N VAL A 144 -8.84 6.58 1.57
CA VAL A 144 -9.32 7.19 2.81
C VAL A 144 -10.83 7.35 2.72
N ASP A 145 -11.55 6.85 3.71
CA ASP A 145 -13.00 7.02 3.80
C ASP A 145 -13.37 8.35 4.50
N ASP A 146 -14.67 8.66 4.54
CA ASP A 146 -15.18 9.93 5.09
C ASP A 146 -14.94 10.05 6.62
N ASP A 147 -14.72 8.94 7.32
CA ASP A 147 -14.40 8.90 8.75
C ASP A 147 -12.89 9.02 9.01
N GLY A 148 -12.06 9.14 7.96
CA GLY A 148 -10.60 9.26 8.05
C GLY A 148 -9.87 7.94 8.24
N TYR A 149 -10.52 6.79 7.99
CA TYR A 149 -9.85 5.50 7.98
C TYR A 149 -9.10 5.32 6.65
N ALA A 150 -7.80 5.11 6.77
CA ALA A 150 -6.92 4.87 5.64
C ALA A 150 -6.67 3.37 5.45
N ARG A 151 -6.76 2.89 4.21
CA ARG A 151 -6.47 1.50 3.83
C ARG A 151 -5.48 1.45 2.69
N LEU A 152 -4.49 0.56 2.83
CA LEU A 152 -3.47 0.31 1.82
C LEU A 152 -3.95 -0.80 0.88
N ALA A 153 -3.99 -0.49 -0.40
CA ALA A 153 -4.35 -1.38 -1.49
C ALA A 153 -3.12 -1.74 -2.33
N ASP A 154 -3.26 -2.72 -3.22
CA ASP A 154 -2.27 -3.08 -4.24
C ASP A 154 -0.89 -3.38 -3.63
N PHE A 155 -0.80 -4.46 -2.81
CA PHE A 155 0.48 -4.98 -2.34
C PHE A 155 1.32 -5.40 -3.54
N GLY A 156 2.10 -4.44 -4.02
CA GLY A 156 2.79 -4.43 -5.29
C GLY A 156 3.62 -5.68 -5.48
N ILE A 157 3.26 -6.39 -6.52
CA ILE A 157 4.14 -7.38 -7.08
C ILE A 157 5.37 -6.63 -7.53
N SER A 158 6.37 -6.90 -6.76
CA SER A 158 7.75 -6.61 -7.07
C SER A 158 7.94 -6.25 -8.54
N ARG A 159 8.14 -4.98 -8.78
CA ARG A 159 9.11 -4.61 -9.76
C ARG A 159 10.45 -5.17 -9.27
N THR A 160 10.64 -6.49 -9.39
CA THR A 160 11.99 -7.00 -9.45
C THR A 160 12.53 -6.32 -10.68
N ILE A 161 13.33 -5.28 -10.48
CA ILE A 161 14.17 -4.70 -11.54
C ILE A 161 15.17 -5.81 -11.86
N SER A 162 14.67 -6.83 -12.60
CA SER A 162 15.52 -7.88 -13.13
C SER A 162 16.25 -7.25 -14.30
N GLY A 163 17.43 -6.71 -14.03
CA GLY A 163 18.55 -6.64 -14.97
C GLY A 163 18.45 -5.83 -16.25
N SER A 164 17.36 -5.15 -16.59
CA SER A 164 17.28 -4.36 -17.81
C SER A 164 16.48 -3.07 -17.62
N GLY A 165 17.20 -2.04 -17.20
CA GLY A 165 16.93 -0.64 -17.50
C GLY A 165 15.58 -0.04 -17.13
N LEU A 166 15.67 1.12 -16.49
CA LEU A 166 14.62 2.11 -16.18
C LEU A 166 13.73 2.53 -17.40
N THR A 167 13.72 1.82 -18.52
CA THR A 167 13.27 2.39 -19.79
C THR A 167 12.16 1.65 -20.55
N GLN A 168 11.59 0.55 -20.05
CA GLN A 168 10.79 -0.30 -20.96
C GLN A 168 9.26 -0.25 -20.88
N THR A 169 8.60 0.44 -19.97
CA THR A 169 7.13 0.56 -20.08
C THR A 169 6.61 1.90 -19.57
N GLY A 170 5.65 2.51 -20.27
CA GLY A 170 4.98 3.78 -19.92
C GLY A 170 4.28 3.81 -18.53
N GLU A 171 4.27 2.70 -17.80
CA GLU A 171 3.75 2.58 -16.44
C GLU A 171 4.65 3.22 -15.37
N MET A 172 5.90 3.57 -15.73
CA MET A 172 6.82 4.28 -14.83
C MET A 172 6.44 5.73 -14.54
N LEU A 173 5.47 6.31 -15.28
CA LEU A 173 5.21 7.76 -15.24
C LEU A 173 4.79 8.30 -13.87
N GLY A 174 4.23 7.49 -12.97
CA GLY A 174 3.81 7.94 -11.64
C GLY A 174 4.62 7.40 -10.47
N THR A 175 5.36 6.31 -10.63
CA THR A 175 5.98 5.56 -9.51
C THR A 175 7.38 6.07 -9.16
N ALA A 176 8.11 6.72 -10.09
CA ALA A 176 9.47 7.20 -9.84
C ALA A 176 9.57 8.19 -8.65
N HIS A 177 8.48 8.86 -8.32
CA HIS A 177 8.42 9.87 -7.25
C HIS A 177 8.45 9.29 -5.83
N TYR A 178 8.23 7.98 -5.66
CA TYR A 178 8.15 7.32 -4.34
C TYR A 178 9.17 6.19 -4.20
N LEU A 179 10.04 5.99 -5.20
CA LEU A 179 11.09 4.96 -5.14
C LEU A 179 12.13 5.30 -4.08
N SER A 180 12.49 4.31 -3.27
CA SER A 180 13.61 4.46 -2.36
C SER A 180 14.96 4.48 -3.10
N PRO A 181 16.02 5.08 -2.53
CA PRO A 181 17.36 5.11 -3.12
C PRO A 181 17.87 3.73 -3.58
N GLU A 182 17.67 2.71 -2.74
CA GLU A 182 18.05 1.33 -3.04
C GLU A 182 17.27 0.75 -4.22
N GLN A 183 15.97 1.07 -4.35
CA GLN A 183 15.19 0.64 -5.52
C GLN A 183 15.66 1.29 -6.80
N VAL A 184 16.00 2.57 -6.76
CA VAL A 184 16.57 3.29 -7.92
C VAL A 184 17.92 2.68 -8.34
N GLN A 185 18.72 2.24 -7.37
CA GLN A 185 20.02 1.58 -7.60
C GLN A 185 19.90 0.10 -8.02
N GLY A 186 18.68 -0.43 -8.15
CA GLY A 186 18.45 -1.82 -8.51
C GLY A 186 18.74 -2.83 -7.40
N GLN A 187 18.85 -2.33 -6.17
CA GLN A 187 19.01 -3.19 -4.99
C GLN A 187 17.65 -3.76 -4.55
N PRO A 188 17.62 -4.89 -3.84
CA PRO A 188 16.39 -5.45 -3.33
C PRO A 188 15.65 -4.48 -2.40
N ALA A 189 14.36 -4.25 -2.69
CA ALA A 189 13.49 -3.52 -1.78
C ALA A 189 13.19 -4.35 -0.52
N GLY A 190 13.23 -3.69 0.64
CA GLY A 190 12.92 -4.27 1.94
C GLY A 190 11.90 -3.42 2.72
N PRO A 191 11.61 -3.79 3.99
CA PRO A 191 10.74 -3.00 4.87
C PRO A 191 11.15 -1.51 4.97
N ALA A 192 12.45 -1.21 5.01
CA ALA A 192 12.96 0.16 5.04
C ALA A 192 12.65 0.95 3.76
N SER A 193 12.43 0.28 2.62
CA SER A 193 12.00 0.91 1.37
C SER A 193 10.56 1.43 1.47
N ASP A 194 9.67 0.66 2.11
CA ASP A 194 8.28 1.06 2.35
C ASP A 194 8.21 2.22 3.35
N VAL A 195 9.06 2.22 4.39
CA VAL A 195 9.18 3.35 5.34
C VAL A 195 9.61 4.63 4.62
N TYR A 196 10.59 4.53 3.70
CA TYR A 196 11.01 5.68 2.89
C TYR A 196 9.86 6.20 2.01
N ALA A 197 9.17 5.33 1.30
CA ALA A 197 8.05 5.70 0.44
C ALA A 197 6.90 6.33 1.25
N LEU A 198 6.60 5.81 2.46
CA LEU A 198 5.63 6.40 3.37
C LEU A 198 6.07 7.79 3.85
N ALA A 199 7.36 8.00 4.11
CA ALA A 199 7.89 9.31 4.45
C ALA A 199 7.78 10.32 3.28
N VAL A 200 7.96 9.86 2.02
CA VAL A 200 7.70 10.69 0.82
C VAL A 200 6.22 11.08 0.77
N VAL A 201 5.29 10.15 1.03
CA VAL A 201 3.85 10.46 1.15
C VAL A 201 3.61 11.48 2.25
N GLY A 202 4.21 11.30 3.43
CA GLY A 202 4.09 12.25 4.55
C GLY A 202 4.57 13.65 4.20
N TYR A 203 5.69 13.76 3.50
CA TYR A 203 6.19 15.04 3.02
C TYR A 203 5.18 15.73 2.06
N GLU A 204 4.65 14.98 1.09
CA GLU A 204 3.66 15.48 0.13
C GLU A 204 2.35 15.89 0.82
N LEU A 205 1.87 15.15 1.82
CA LEU A 205 0.67 15.53 2.59
C LEU A 205 0.84 16.87 3.32
N LEU A 206 2.03 17.14 3.82
CA LEU A 206 2.32 18.33 4.64
C LEU A 206 2.67 19.57 3.82
N THR A 207 3.20 19.39 2.61
CA THR A 207 3.66 20.51 1.75
C THR A 207 2.84 20.70 0.49
N GLY A 208 2.06 19.69 0.07
CA GLY A 208 1.40 19.67 -1.25
C GLY A 208 2.36 19.36 -2.40
N GLU A 209 3.64 19.22 -2.11
CA GLU A 209 4.70 18.97 -3.10
C GLU A 209 5.52 17.73 -2.70
N ARG A 210 6.12 17.07 -3.70
CA ARG A 210 7.01 15.94 -3.46
C ARG A 210 8.42 16.44 -3.11
N PRO A 211 9.15 15.76 -2.22
CA PRO A 211 10.49 16.18 -1.83
C PRO A 211 11.50 16.16 -2.98
N PHE A 212 11.21 15.36 -4.00
CA PHE A 212 12.07 15.21 -5.18
C PHE A 212 11.23 15.25 -6.44
N SER A 213 11.59 16.16 -7.34
CA SER A 213 10.99 16.31 -8.67
C SER A 213 12.09 16.69 -9.66
N GLY A 214 11.99 16.24 -10.90
CA GLY A 214 12.93 16.54 -11.97
C GLY A 214 12.20 16.68 -13.31
N GLU A 215 12.89 17.20 -14.31
CA GLU A 215 12.35 17.37 -15.67
C GLU A 215 12.01 16.04 -16.35
N SER A 216 12.53 14.94 -15.84
CA SER A 216 12.29 13.58 -16.33
C SER A 216 12.21 12.60 -15.17
N MET A 217 11.66 11.41 -15.43
CA MET A 217 11.64 10.30 -14.46
C MET A 217 13.03 9.89 -14.00
N VAL A 218 14.01 9.92 -14.90
CA VAL A 218 15.40 9.58 -14.58
C VAL A 218 15.98 10.63 -13.64
N SER A 219 15.78 11.93 -13.91
CA SER A 219 16.26 12.99 -13.03
C SER A 219 15.57 12.95 -11.66
N THR A 220 14.27 12.63 -11.60
CA THR A 220 13.53 12.42 -10.35
C THR A 220 14.11 11.24 -9.56
N ALA A 221 14.32 10.09 -10.22
CA ALA A 221 14.91 8.92 -9.59
C ALA A 221 16.32 9.21 -9.05
N LEU A 222 17.17 9.90 -9.81
CA LEU A 222 18.51 10.29 -9.36
C LEU A 222 18.48 11.28 -8.18
N ALA A 223 17.45 12.14 -8.09
CA ALA A 223 17.28 13.02 -6.95
C ALA A 223 17.00 12.24 -5.65
N HIS A 224 16.24 11.14 -5.71
CA HIS A 224 16.05 10.24 -4.57
C HIS A 224 17.38 9.65 -4.06
N VAL A 225 18.34 9.40 -4.94
CA VAL A 225 19.66 8.86 -4.56
C VAL A 225 20.59 9.93 -4.00
N GLY A 226 20.68 11.08 -4.66
CA GLY A 226 21.78 12.02 -4.42
C GLY A 226 21.42 13.35 -3.78
N GLN A 227 20.15 13.78 -3.83
CA GLN A 227 19.76 15.08 -3.30
C GLN A 227 19.25 14.97 -1.86
N PRO A 228 19.62 15.86 -0.92
CA PRO A 228 18.98 15.95 0.38
C PRO A 228 17.51 16.36 0.20
N ALA A 229 16.62 15.84 1.05
CA ALA A 229 15.24 16.30 1.08
C ALA A 229 15.21 17.75 1.60
N PRO A 230 14.38 18.63 1.00
CA PRO A 230 14.17 19.96 1.57
C PRO A 230 13.56 19.85 2.97
N GLU A 231 13.90 20.78 3.85
CA GLU A 231 13.35 20.81 5.20
C GLU A 231 11.84 21.06 5.19
N LEU A 232 11.10 20.36 6.06
CA LEU A 232 9.70 20.64 6.28
C LEU A 232 9.53 22.00 7.02
N PRO A 233 8.43 22.74 6.73
CA PRO A 233 8.16 24.02 7.39
C PRO A 233 8.13 23.90 8.92
N GLU A 234 8.58 24.94 9.64
CA GLU A 234 8.56 24.99 11.11
C GLU A 234 7.13 24.93 11.69
N SER A 235 6.12 25.25 10.87
CA SER A 235 4.70 25.12 11.24
C SER A 235 4.25 23.66 11.42
N VAL A 236 5.01 22.69 10.91
CA VAL A 236 4.74 21.27 11.13
C VAL A 236 5.21 20.90 12.54
N PRO A 237 4.36 20.26 13.38
CA PRO A 237 4.71 19.85 14.74
C PRO A 237 5.97 18.98 14.77
N GLU A 238 6.83 19.15 15.79
CA GLU A 238 8.16 18.57 15.84
C GLU A 238 8.20 17.04 15.72
N PRO A 239 7.38 16.23 16.43
CA PRO A 239 7.42 14.78 16.27
C PRO A 239 7.12 14.33 14.85
N LEU A 240 6.14 14.98 14.17
CA LEU A 240 5.77 14.66 12.80
C LEU A 240 6.88 15.05 11.81
N ARG A 241 7.42 16.26 11.95
CA ARG A 241 8.51 16.79 11.13
C ARG A 241 9.75 15.90 11.21
N THR A 242 10.22 15.63 12.42
CA THR A 242 11.42 14.83 12.66
C THR A 242 11.26 13.40 12.13
N THR A 243 10.09 12.77 12.35
CA THR A 243 9.85 11.39 11.90
C THR A 243 9.83 11.28 10.37
N VAL A 244 9.12 12.20 9.69
CA VAL A 244 9.06 12.21 8.23
C VAL A 244 10.46 12.43 7.64
N MET A 245 11.23 13.41 8.17
CA MET A 245 12.59 13.68 7.71
C MET A 245 13.53 12.50 7.97
N ALA A 246 13.41 11.82 9.10
CA ALA A 246 14.19 10.60 9.39
C ALA A 246 13.87 9.47 8.41
N GLY A 247 12.59 9.28 8.06
CA GLY A 247 12.18 8.29 7.05
C GLY A 247 12.75 8.56 5.65
N LEU A 248 13.07 9.83 5.32
CA LEU A 248 13.68 10.25 4.05
C LEU A 248 15.20 10.08 4.01
N ALA A 249 15.82 9.51 5.05
CA ALA A 249 17.26 9.22 5.06
C ALA A 249 17.65 8.32 3.88
N LYS A 250 18.79 8.61 3.24
CA LYS A 250 19.23 7.90 2.05
C LYS A 250 19.65 6.46 2.34
N LEU A 251 20.33 6.24 3.45
CA LEU A 251 20.77 4.92 3.90
C LEU A 251 19.63 4.26 4.70
N PRO A 252 19.22 3.02 4.37
CA PRO A 252 18.16 2.31 5.08
C PRO A 252 18.35 2.22 6.60
N GLU A 253 19.59 2.05 7.05
CA GLU A 253 19.97 1.96 8.47
C GLU A 253 19.85 3.28 9.25
N HIS A 254 19.66 4.40 8.57
CA HIS A 254 19.43 5.71 9.19
C HIS A 254 17.94 6.06 9.29
N ARG A 255 17.06 5.19 8.80
CA ARG A 255 15.59 5.34 8.89
C ARG A 255 15.08 4.71 10.19
N PRO A 256 13.83 4.98 10.61
CA PRO A 256 13.17 4.18 11.64
C PRO A 256 13.32 2.68 11.34
N ALA A 257 13.68 1.90 12.36
CA ALA A 257 14.08 0.49 12.18
C ALA A 257 12.93 -0.40 11.65
N SER A 258 11.68 0.02 11.88
CA SER A 258 10.47 -0.64 11.40
C SER A 258 9.37 0.37 11.08
N ALA A 259 8.32 -0.06 10.42
CA ALA A 259 7.14 0.76 10.21
C ALA A 259 6.41 1.04 11.54
N ALA A 260 6.46 0.11 12.51
CA ALA A 260 5.95 0.35 13.86
C ALA A 260 6.75 1.43 14.59
N ASP A 261 8.09 1.47 14.46
CA ASP A 261 8.91 2.52 15.05
C ASP A 261 8.63 3.88 14.40
N PHE A 262 8.38 3.91 13.09
CA PHE A 262 7.94 5.12 12.41
C PHE A 262 6.61 5.62 12.99
N ALA A 263 5.61 4.75 13.17
CA ALA A 263 4.32 5.10 13.77
C ALA A 263 4.47 5.61 15.22
N ALA A 264 5.25 4.90 16.04
CA ALA A 264 5.49 5.27 17.44
C ALA A 264 6.18 6.63 17.58
N SER A 265 7.07 6.97 16.65
CA SER A 265 7.81 8.23 16.63
C SER A 265 6.93 9.45 16.30
N LEU A 266 5.72 9.24 15.79
CA LEU A 266 4.79 10.33 15.45
C LEU A 266 4.14 10.97 16.69
N ASP A 267 4.25 10.37 17.87
CA ASP A 267 3.76 10.88 19.18
C ASP A 267 2.35 11.44 19.12
N LEU A 268 1.38 10.55 18.97
CA LEU A 268 -0.02 10.95 18.81
C LEU A 268 -0.63 11.42 20.11
N PRO A 269 -1.40 12.53 20.09
CA PRO A 269 -2.27 12.91 21.19
C PRO A 269 -3.29 11.79 21.48
N GLU A 270 -3.61 11.58 22.77
CA GLU A 270 -4.68 10.65 23.16
C GLU A 270 -5.98 10.98 22.41
N GLY A 271 -6.61 9.95 21.82
CA GLY A 271 -7.90 10.07 21.12
C GLY A 271 -7.82 10.39 19.62
N THR A 272 -6.63 10.63 19.05
CA THR A 272 -6.48 10.81 17.59
C THR A 272 -6.28 9.50 16.84
N VAL A 273 -6.02 8.40 17.54
CA VAL A 273 -5.90 7.07 16.92
C VAL A 273 -7.28 6.44 16.80
N PRO A 274 -7.75 6.09 15.60
CA PRO A 274 -8.99 5.37 15.43
C PRO A 274 -9.05 4.09 16.29
N GLU A 275 -10.18 3.85 16.97
CA GLU A 275 -10.35 2.73 17.91
C GLU A 275 -9.98 1.36 17.32
N ARG A 276 -10.15 1.20 16.00
CA ARG A 276 -9.75 -0.01 15.25
C ARG A 276 -8.24 -0.27 15.23
N LEU A 277 -7.39 0.76 15.31
CA LEU A 277 -5.93 0.59 15.41
C LEU A 277 -5.51 0.00 16.76
N VAL A 278 -6.21 0.37 17.83
CA VAL A 278 -5.95 -0.14 19.18
C VAL A 278 -6.29 -1.63 19.27
N VAL A 279 -7.35 -2.06 18.61
CA VAL A 279 -7.78 -3.48 18.58
C VAL A 279 -6.80 -4.35 17.79
N GLY A 280 -6.30 -3.89 16.66
CA GLY A 280 -5.31 -4.62 15.86
C GLY A 280 -3.98 -4.85 16.60
N ALA A 281 -3.49 -3.83 17.31
CA ALA A 281 -2.26 -3.93 18.10
C ALA A 281 -2.38 -4.91 19.29
N ARG A 282 -3.58 -5.08 19.87
CA ARG A 282 -3.80 -6.02 20.97
C ARG A 282 -3.94 -7.47 20.54
N SER A 283 -4.35 -7.74 19.30
CA SER A 283 -4.47 -9.11 18.77
C SER A 283 -3.12 -9.72 18.37
N ALA A 284 -2.09 -8.93 18.18
CA ALA A 284 -0.74 -9.41 17.84
C ALA A 284 0.07 -9.93 19.05
N VAL A 285 -0.46 -9.83 20.29
CA VAL A 285 0.24 -10.26 21.50
C VAL A 285 -0.66 -11.17 22.33
N THR A 286 -0.98 -12.35 21.81
CA THR A 286 -1.41 -13.47 22.65
C THR A 286 -0.56 -14.67 22.28
N PRO A 287 0.49 -15.01 23.06
CA PRO A 287 1.12 -16.30 22.89
C PRO A 287 0.11 -17.36 23.34
N ILE A 288 -0.22 -18.26 22.42
CA ILE A 288 -0.91 -19.51 22.77
C ILE A 288 0.09 -20.32 23.61
N VAL A 289 0.05 -20.13 24.93
CA VAL A 289 0.67 -21.07 25.85
C VAL A 289 -0.27 -22.27 25.93
N SER A 290 0.12 -23.36 25.29
CA SER A 290 -0.52 -24.65 25.34
C SER A 290 -0.55 -25.16 26.77
N GLU A 291 -1.71 -25.24 27.38
CA GLU A 291 -1.98 -26.20 28.44
C GLU A 291 -2.08 -27.61 27.85
N LEU A 292 -0.96 -28.30 27.78
CA LEU A 292 -0.90 -29.74 27.69
C LEU A 292 -0.11 -30.26 28.90
N SER A 293 -0.76 -30.28 30.05
CA SER A 293 -0.32 -31.04 31.21
C SER A 293 -1.55 -31.73 31.81
N GLY A 294 -2.07 -32.71 31.08
CA GLY A 294 -3.04 -33.68 31.59
C GLY A 294 -2.30 -34.90 32.14
N GLY A 295 -2.26 -35.05 33.45
CA GLY A 295 -1.57 -36.08 34.19
C GLY A 295 -2.02 -37.47 33.86
N LEU A 296 -1.07 -38.38 33.77
CA LEU A 296 -1.24 -39.81 33.92
C LEU A 296 -1.13 -40.13 35.42
N ALA A 297 -2.23 -40.59 36.02
CA ALA A 297 -2.22 -41.27 37.31
C ALA A 297 -1.80 -42.74 37.15
N PRO A 298 -0.99 -43.31 38.05
CA PRO A 298 -0.64 -44.75 37.97
C PRO A 298 -1.77 -45.58 38.54
N ALA A 299 -2.13 -46.64 37.83
CA ALA A 299 -3.01 -47.71 38.33
C ALA A 299 -2.20 -48.67 39.21
N SER A 300 -2.78 -48.95 40.38
CA SER A 300 -2.40 -50.04 41.30
C SER A 300 -2.92 -51.38 40.79
#